data_76ae0fbad2071afaf10e8b096a7e0a05
#
_entry.id   76ae0fbad2071afaf10e8b096a7e0a05
#
_cell.length_a   1.000
_cell.length_b   1.000
_cell.length_c   1.000
_cell.angle_alpha   90.00
_cell.angle_beta   90.00
_cell.angle_gamma   90.00
#
_symmetry.space_group_name_H-M   'P 1'
#
loop_
_entity.id
_entity.type
_entity.pdbx_description
1 polymer ?
#
loop_
_entity_poly.entity_id
_entity_poly.type
_entity_poly.pdbx_seq_one_letter_code
_entity_poly.pdbx_strand_id
1 'polypeptide(L)'
;MDVTAKAGVRVQVGHVRRYDPPNVRAKKRIEAGEIGDPVIFKSLARDPSPPPVSYMASGVNGMFFQDSTVHEFDLGRWLMNDEISEIHAYGAVLVFPEIAQFNDIDTALLNMKFSRGTLGAVENYMQSGYGYDIRTEIVGSKGTIITGYLQQTAEMVLTANGAKTDIVDHFLTRFVDGYLDEMRDFVHTLLADQAPKVDAFDGRQAVAAAAAAERSYREGRAVAVQNRTRGK
;
A
#
# COMPACT_ATOMS: atom_id res chain seq x y z
N MET A 1 18.10 -7.31 7.45
CA MET A 1 18.98 -7.39 6.25
C MET A 1 20.29 -8.10 6.55
N ASP A 2 21.06 -7.67 7.54
CA ASP A 2 22.38 -8.27 7.80
C ASP A 2 22.31 -9.73 8.27
N VAL A 3 21.27 -10.11 9.02
CA VAL A 3 21.06 -11.49 9.50
C VAL A 3 20.77 -12.44 8.34
N THR A 4 19.88 -12.04 7.42
CA THR A 4 19.50 -12.86 6.26
C THR A 4 20.65 -13.02 5.28
N ALA A 5 21.40 -11.95 5.04
CA ALA A 5 22.60 -12.00 4.21
C ALA A 5 23.67 -12.93 4.81
N LYS A 6 23.91 -12.87 6.13
CA LYS A 6 24.86 -13.77 6.83
C LYS A 6 24.40 -15.23 6.83
N ALA A 7 23.08 -15.46 6.90
CA ALA A 7 22.52 -16.81 6.89
C ALA A 7 22.46 -17.43 5.49
N GLY A 8 22.68 -16.65 4.43
CA GLY A 8 22.58 -17.11 3.05
C GLY A 8 21.17 -17.53 2.63
N VAL A 9 20.14 -17.06 3.36
CA VAL A 9 18.74 -17.40 3.07
C VAL A 9 18.07 -16.33 2.21
N ARG A 10 17.12 -16.77 1.39
CA ARG A 10 16.29 -15.86 0.60
C ARG A 10 15.11 -15.42 1.42
N VAL A 11 14.78 -14.14 1.35
CA VAL A 11 13.64 -13.52 2.03
C VAL A 11 12.82 -12.76 1.02
N GLN A 12 11.54 -13.10 0.92
CA GLN A 12 10.54 -12.31 0.21
C GLN A 12 9.68 -11.59 1.25
N VAL A 13 9.35 -10.32 0.97
CA VAL A 13 8.42 -9.55 1.79
C VAL A 13 7.05 -9.58 1.14
N GLY A 14 5.99 -9.81 1.93
CA GLY A 14 4.61 -9.97 1.47
C GLY A 14 3.94 -8.65 1.07
N HIS A 15 4.47 -7.96 0.08
CA HIS A 15 3.80 -6.79 -0.52
C HIS A 15 2.87 -7.27 -1.65
N VAL A 16 1.75 -7.89 -1.26
CA VAL A 16 0.77 -8.54 -2.14
C VAL A 16 0.27 -7.64 -3.29
N ARG A 17 0.22 -6.32 -3.08
CA ARG A 17 -0.23 -5.38 -4.12
C ARG A 17 0.69 -5.31 -5.33
N ARG A 18 1.95 -5.70 -5.21
CA ARG A 18 2.87 -5.85 -6.36
C ARG A 18 2.56 -7.07 -7.23
N TYR A 19 1.73 -7.99 -6.73
CA TYR A 19 1.27 -9.20 -7.43
C TYR A 19 -0.21 -9.10 -7.86
N ASP A 20 -0.92 -8.06 -7.44
CA ASP A 20 -2.31 -7.80 -7.86
C ASP A 20 -2.37 -7.53 -9.38
N PRO A 21 -3.15 -8.32 -10.16
CA PRO A 21 -3.16 -8.24 -11.61
C PRO A 21 -3.37 -6.85 -12.22
N PRO A 22 -4.28 -5.99 -11.71
CA PRO A 22 -4.39 -4.59 -12.15
C PRO A 22 -3.09 -3.80 -11.98
N ASN A 23 -2.41 -3.94 -10.83
CA ASN A 23 -1.18 -3.21 -10.54
C ASN A 23 0.00 -3.73 -11.38
N VAL A 24 0.08 -5.05 -11.59
CA VAL A 24 1.08 -5.65 -12.49
C VAL A 24 0.92 -5.12 -13.92
N ARG A 25 -0.32 -5.02 -14.41
CA ARG A 25 -0.59 -4.43 -15.73
C ARG A 25 -0.26 -2.94 -15.78
N ALA A 26 -0.61 -2.20 -14.74
CA ALA A 26 -0.27 -0.78 -14.62
C ALA A 26 1.25 -0.56 -14.69
N LYS A 27 2.03 -1.35 -13.93
CA LYS A 27 3.49 -1.28 -13.94
C LYS A 27 4.06 -1.51 -15.34
N LYS A 28 3.61 -2.55 -16.06
CA LYS A 28 4.03 -2.84 -17.43
C LYS A 28 3.73 -1.70 -18.40
N ARG A 29 2.56 -1.05 -18.28
CA ARG A 29 2.17 0.10 -19.11
C ARG A 29 3.01 1.35 -18.82
N ILE A 30 3.33 1.58 -17.55
CA ILE A 30 4.25 2.65 -17.13
C ILE A 30 5.64 2.42 -17.74
N GLU A 31 6.17 1.21 -17.62
CA GLU A 31 7.48 0.82 -18.20
C GLU A 31 7.51 0.89 -19.71
N ALA A 32 6.38 0.63 -20.38
CA ALA A 32 6.21 0.81 -21.83
C ALA A 32 6.06 2.28 -22.26
N GLY A 33 5.99 3.24 -21.31
CA GLY A 33 5.86 4.67 -21.57
C GLY A 33 4.47 5.10 -22.06
N GLU A 34 3.42 4.28 -21.88
CA GLU A 34 2.07 4.60 -22.36
C GLU A 34 1.50 5.89 -21.78
N ILE A 35 1.85 6.22 -20.54
CA ILE A 35 1.42 7.48 -19.88
C ILE A 35 2.52 8.54 -19.81
N GLY A 36 3.65 8.33 -20.50
CA GLY A 36 4.83 9.18 -20.37
C GLY A 36 5.48 9.04 -19.00
N ASP A 37 6.08 10.12 -18.50
CA ASP A 37 6.74 10.13 -17.20
C ASP A 37 5.70 10.25 -16.08
N PRO A 38 5.67 9.35 -15.07
CA PRO A 38 4.81 9.48 -13.90
C PRO A 38 5.14 10.74 -13.11
N VAL A 39 4.13 11.55 -12.76
CA VAL A 39 4.28 12.84 -12.06
C VAL A 39 3.51 12.91 -10.75
N ILE A 40 2.36 12.21 -10.63
CA ILE A 40 1.57 12.16 -9.40
C ILE A 40 1.14 10.73 -9.13
N PHE A 41 1.31 10.29 -7.89
CA PHE A 41 0.74 9.06 -7.32
C PHE A 41 -0.38 9.41 -6.35
N LYS A 42 -1.55 8.80 -6.50
CA LYS A 42 -2.64 8.87 -5.51
C LYS A 42 -3.09 7.47 -5.16
N SER A 43 -3.34 7.22 -3.88
CA SER A 43 -3.90 5.96 -3.41
C SER A 43 -4.91 6.21 -2.30
N LEU A 44 -5.97 5.41 -2.28
CA LEU A 44 -6.84 5.31 -1.13
C LEU A 44 -6.97 3.84 -0.69
N ALA A 45 -7.09 3.66 0.62
CA ALA A 45 -7.35 2.38 1.23
C ALA A 45 -8.37 2.56 2.36
N ARG A 46 -9.53 1.93 2.19
CA ARG A 46 -10.62 1.98 3.15
C ARG A 46 -11.00 0.57 3.55
N ASP A 47 -10.72 0.25 4.80
CA ASP A 47 -11.12 -1.01 5.40
C ASP A 47 -12.62 -0.99 5.77
N PRO A 48 -13.33 -2.12 5.70
CA PRO A 48 -14.75 -2.17 6.06
C PRO A 48 -14.98 -1.94 7.55
N SER A 49 -14.01 -2.33 8.39
CA SER A 49 -14.03 -2.20 9.84
C SER A 49 -12.62 -2.15 10.42
N PRO A 50 -12.43 -1.54 11.59
CA PRO A 50 -11.16 -1.59 12.31
C PRO A 50 -10.76 -3.02 12.67
N PRO A 51 -9.46 -3.30 12.90
CA PRO A 51 -9.01 -4.58 13.40
C PRO A 51 -9.55 -4.82 14.82
N PRO A 52 -9.68 -6.10 15.24
CA PRO A 52 -10.12 -6.43 16.59
C PRO A 52 -9.23 -5.79 17.66
N VAL A 53 -9.83 -5.35 18.79
CA VAL A 53 -9.11 -4.76 19.94
C VAL A 53 -8.00 -5.70 20.44
N SER A 54 -8.25 -7.02 20.45
CA SER A 54 -7.24 -8.03 20.82
C SER A 54 -6.01 -8.04 19.91
N TYR A 55 -6.19 -7.75 18.63
CA TYR A 55 -5.08 -7.62 17.68
C TYR A 55 -4.23 -6.38 18.01
N MET A 56 -4.88 -5.24 18.24
CA MET A 56 -4.19 -4.00 18.63
C MET A 56 -3.48 -4.12 19.98
N ALA A 57 -4.09 -4.80 20.95
CA ALA A 57 -3.52 -5.05 22.28
C ALA A 57 -2.29 -5.98 22.26
N SER A 58 -2.07 -6.74 21.19
CA SER A 58 -0.92 -7.65 21.09
C SER A 58 0.43 -6.91 21.06
N GLY A 59 0.43 -5.61 20.76
CA GLY A 59 1.63 -4.78 20.66
C GLY A 59 2.60 -5.17 19.54
N VAL A 60 2.22 -6.13 18.69
CA VAL A 60 3.03 -6.61 17.56
C VAL A 60 3.13 -5.56 16.45
N ASN A 61 2.27 -4.57 16.51
CA ASN A 61 2.01 -3.67 15.41
C ASN A 61 2.70 -2.34 15.61
N GLY A 62 3.34 -1.89 14.60
CA GLY A 62 3.71 -0.50 14.47
C GLY A 62 2.53 0.37 14.09
N MET A 63 1.32 -0.13 14.32
CA MET A 63 0.09 0.60 14.26
C MET A 63 -0.31 1.04 12.84
N PHE A 64 -1.21 2.01 12.73
CA PHE A 64 -1.87 2.44 11.51
C PHE A 64 -0.94 2.60 10.30
N PHE A 65 0.17 3.33 10.45
CA PHE A 65 1.07 3.57 9.33
C PHE A 65 1.92 2.36 8.94
N GLN A 66 2.27 1.49 9.89
CA GLN A 66 3.12 0.32 9.67
C GLN A 66 2.33 -0.93 9.28
N ASP A 67 1.07 -1.01 9.65
CA ASP A 67 0.19 -2.14 9.33
C ASP A 67 -0.64 -1.88 8.05
N SER A 68 -1.27 -0.71 7.97
CA SER A 68 -2.16 -0.36 6.85
C SER A 68 -1.43 0.43 5.75
N THR A 69 -0.93 1.65 6.07
CA THR A 69 -0.38 2.58 5.05
C THR A 69 0.92 2.09 4.42
N VAL A 70 1.63 1.16 5.05
CA VAL A 70 2.86 0.56 4.50
C VAL A 70 2.67 0.00 3.09
N HIS A 71 1.48 -0.48 2.78
CA HIS A 71 1.12 -1.00 1.45
C HIS A 71 1.07 0.10 0.39
N GLU A 72 0.57 1.29 0.73
CA GLU A 72 0.54 2.46 -0.17
C GLU A 72 1.95 2.98 -0.42
N PHE A 73 2.79 3.00 0.61
CA PHE A 73 4.19 3.44 0.47
C PHE A 73 4.96 2.50 -0.45
N ASP A 74 4.83 1.19 -0.26
CA ASP A 74 5.48 0.22 -1.13
C ASP A 74 4.97 0.31 -2.57
N LEU A 75 3.66 0.37 -2.77
CA LEU A 75 3.04 0.47 -4.09
C LEU A 75 3.46 1.75 -4.82
N GLY A 76 3.47 2.89 -4.11
CA GLY A 76 3.91 4.18 -4.65
C GLY A 76 5.35 4.15 -5.13
N ARG A 77 6.28 3.66 -4.28
CA ARG A 77 7.69 3.48 -4.63
C ARG A 77 7.87 2.63 -5.89
N TRP A 78 7.14 1.51 -5.96
CA TRP A 78 7.23 0.57 -7.07
C TRP A 78 6.66 1.12 -8.38
N LEU A 79 5.47 1.73 -8.36
CA LEU A 79 4.83 2.27 -9.57
C LEU A 79 5.55 3.52 -10.08
N MET A 80 5.96 4.43 -9.19
CA MET A 80 6.69 5.64 -9.55
C MET A 80 8.15 5.36 -9.90
N ASN A 81 8.66 4.15 -9.62
CA ASN A 81 10.07 3.77 -9.76
C ASN A 81 10.99 4.81 -9.12
N ASP A 82 10.65 5.23 -7.90
CA ASP A 82 11.34 6.28 -7.15
C ASP A 82 11.14 6.10 -5.64
N GLU A 83 12.05 6.60 -4.83
CA GLU A 83 11.95 6.55 -3.37
C GLU A 83 11.19 7.74 -2.82
N ILE A 84 10.38 7.51 -1.77
CA ILE A 84 9.71 8.60 -1.04
C ILE A 84 10.76 9.35 -0.23
N SER A 85 10.91 10.64 -0.44
CA SER A 85 11.91 11.47 0.24
C SER A 85 11.38 12.25 1.43
N GLU A 86 10.09 12.61 1.43
CA GLU A 86 9.44 13.42 2.48
C GLU A 86 7.96 13.05 2.59
N ILE A 87 7.42 13.04 3.81
CA ILE A 87 6.01 12.81 4.10
C ILE A 87 5.48 13.89 5.04
N HIS A 88 4.27 14.39 4.75
CA HIS A 88 3.46 15.18 5.67
C HIS A 88 2.13 14.45 5.91
N ALA A 89 1.89 14.04 7.15
CA ALA A 89 0.73 13.25 7.55
C ALA A 89 -0.17 14.02 8.51
N TYR A 90 -1.47 14.01 8.22
CA TYR A 90 -2.55 14.34 9.15
C TYR A 90 -3.25 13.05 9.55
N GLY A 91 -3.61 12.91 10.81
CA GLY A 91 -4.32 11.75 11.32
C GLY A 91 -5.24 12.11 12.47
N ALA A 92 -6.26 11.29 12.70
CA ALA A 92 -7.23 11.52 13.78
C ALA A 92 -7.91 10.19 14.16
N VAL A 93 -8.50 10.18 15.36
CA VAL A 93 -9.48 9.19 15.81
C VAL A 93 -10.86 9.77 15.57
N LEU A 94 -11.56 9.31 14.54
CA LEU A 94 -12.84 9.88 14.11
C LEU A 94 -14.02 8.91 14.21
N VAL A 95 -13.78 7.60 14.12
CA VAL A 95 -14.83 6.59 14.00
C VAL A 95 -14.70 5.42 14.94
N PHE A 96 -13.51 5.16 15.47
CA PHE A 96 -13.24 4.05 16.39
C PHE A 96 -12.51 4.55 17.64
N PRO A 97 -13.24 5.13 18.64
CA PRO A 97 -12.65 5.76 19.83
C PRO A 97 -11.74 4.84 20.65
N GLU A 98 -12.00 3.52 20.62
CA GLU A 98 -11.22 2.52 21.35
C GLU A 98 -9.77 2.45 20.88
N ILE A 99 -9.45 2.90 19.67
CA ILE A 99 -8.07 2.89 19.15
C ILE A 99 -7.18 3.89 19.93
N ALA A 100 -7.75 4.92 20.49
CA ALA A 100 -7.02 5.95 21.25
C ALA A 100 -6.25 5.38 22.46
N GLN A 101 -6.75 4.30 23.09
CA GLN A 101 -6.06 3.65 24.22
C GLN A 101 -4.70 3.04 23.81
N PHE A 102 -4.52 2.77 22.51
CA PHE A 102 -3.26 2.28 21.92
C PHE A 102 -2.39 3.41 21.38
N ASN A 103 -2.78 4.68 21.59
CA ASN A 103 -2.11 5.86 21.07
C ASN A 103 -1.97 5.82 19.52
N ASP A 104 -3.01 5.32 18.86
CA ASP A 104 -3.11 5.15 17.42
C ASP A 104 -4.29 5.91 16.82
N ILE A 105 -4.48 5.85 15.51
CA ILE A 105 -5.49 6.57 14.73
C ILE A 105 -6.29 5.61 13.84
N ASP A 106 -7.44 6.06 13.35
CA ASP A 106 -8.30 5.31 12.42
C ASP A 106 -8.45 5.98 11.05
N THR A 107 -7.98 7.20 10.91
CA THR A 107 -8.11 8.00 9.70
C THR A 107 -6.84 8.81 9.46
N ALA A 108 -6.31 8.79 8.23
CA ALA A 108 -5.18 9.63 7.84
C ALA A 108 -5.28 10.13 6.40
N LEU A 109 -4.73 11.33 6.20
CA LEU A 109 -4.42 11.91 4.90
C LEU A 109 -2.94 12.30 4.87
N LEU A 110 -2.25 11.90 3.81
CA LEU A 110 -0.82 12.14 3.67
C LEU A 110 -0.50 12.77 2.32
N ASN A 111 0.48 13.68 2.34
CA ASN A 111 1.16 14.15 1.13
C ASN A 111 2.62 13.66 1.16
N MET A 112 3.14 13.31 0.00
CA MET A 112 4.49 12.78 -0.17
C MET A 112 5.23 13.50 -1.28
N LYS A 113 6.56 13.61 -1.11
CA LYS A 113 7.48 13.91 -2.21
C LYS A 113 8.34 12.69 -2.49
N PHE A 114 8.59 12.44 -3.75
CA PHE A 114 9.57 11.46 -4.20
C PHE A 114 10.90 12.12 -4.48
N SER A 115 11.98 11.34 -4.54
CA SER A 115 13.35 11.86 -4.65
C SER A 115 13.59 12.66 -5.92
N ARG A 116 12.90 12.36 -7.02
CA ARG A 116 12.96 13.11 -8.29
C ARG A 116 12.04 14.33 -8.33
N GLY A 117 11.34 14.65 -7.22
CA GLY A 117 10.49 15.83 -7.11
C GLY A 117 9.02 15.58 -7.50
N THR A 118 8.64 14.36 -7.90
CA THR A 118 7.24 14.00 -8.15
C THR A 118 6.47 13.92 -6.83
N LEU A 119 5.14 13.97 -6.90
CA LEU A 119 4.27 14.11 -5.73
C LEU A 119 3.40 12.88 -5.51
N GLY A 120 2.95 12.68 -4.28
CA GLY A 120 1.99 11.66 -3.92
C GLY A 120 1.00 12.11 -2.86
N ALA A 121 -0.17 11.48 -2.86
CA ALA A 121 -1.19 11.64 -1.83
C ALA A 121 -1.78 10.27 -1.47
N VAL A 122 -2.03 10.06 -0.19
CA VAL A 122 -2.62 8.83 0.33
C VAL A 122 -3.75 9.16 1.30
N GLU A 123 -4.84 8.42 1.19
CA GLU A 123 -5.96 8.39 2.13
C GLU A 123 -6.07 6.99 2.70
N ASN A 124 -6.07 6.88 4.04
CA ASN A 124 -6.39 5.63 4.73
C ASN A 124 -7.52 5.84 5.74
N TYR A 125 -8.46 4.88 5.79
CA TYR A 125 -9.65 4.94 6.61
C TYR A 125 -10.11 3.54 7.04
N MET A 126 -10.32 3.32 8.33
CA MET A 126 -10.57 1.98 8.90
C MET A 126 -12.05 1.60 9.03
N GLN A 127 -13.01 2.40 8.55
CA GLN A 127 -14.44 2.08 8.71
C GLN A 127 -15.31 2.61 7.56
N SER A 128 -15.10 2.09 6.36
CA SER A 128 -15.84 2.54 5.17
C SER A 128 -17.34 2.28 5.25
N GLY A 129 -17.76 1.23 5.97
CA GLY A 129 -19.17 0.86 6.14
C GLY A 129 -19.84 0.24 4.91
N TYR A 130 -19.22 0.31 3.73
CA TYR A 130 -19.78 -0.26 2.49
C TYR A 130 -18.96 -1.44 1.94
N GLY A 131 -17.76 -1.68 2.45
CA GLY A 131 -16.89 -2.75 1.98
C GLY A 131 -15.42 -2.33 1.92
N TYR A 132 -14.60 -3.14 1.28
CA TYR A 132 -13.16 -2.94 1.14
C TYR A 132 -12.85 -2.18 -0.15
N ASP A 133 -12.28 -0.97 -0.03
CA ASP A 133 -12.06 -0.07 -1.16
C ASP A 133 -10.60 0.33 -1.30
N ILE A 134 -9.91 -0.26 -2.28
CA ILE A 134 -8.51 0.01 -2.60
C ILE A 134 -8.42 0.49 -4.03
N ARG A 135 -8.01 1.73 -4.23
CA ARG A 135 -7.85 2.35 -5.55
C ARG A 135 -6.57 3.15 -5.65
N THR A 136 -5.96 3.14 -6.81
CA THR A 136 -4.73 3.89 -7.09
C THR A 136 -4.85 4.60 -8.44
N GLU A 137 -4.36 5.83 -8.51
CA GLU A 137 -4.26 6.64 -9.72
C GLU A 137 -2.80 7.08 -9.92
N ILE A 138 -2.27 6.83 -11.09
CA ILE A 138 -0.95 7.28 -11.50
C ILE A 138 -1.13 8.24 -12.67
N VAL A 139 -0.86 9.52 -12.43
CA VAL A 139 -0.90 10.56 -13.45
C VAL A 139 0.47 10.67 -14.08
N GLY A 140 0.54 10.51 -15.38
CA GLY A 140 1.75 10.71 -16.16
C GLY A 140 1.65 11.92 -17.09
N SER A 141 2.75 12.28 -17.73
CA SER A 141 2.85 13.44 -18.64
C SER A 141 2.01 13.30 -19.93
N LYS A 142 1.56 12.07 -20.26
CA LYS A 142 0.79 11.77 -21.50
C LYS A 142 -0.52 11.06 -21.24
N GLY A 143 -0.83 10.69 -20.00
CA GLY A 143 -2.03 9.95 -19.67
C GLY A 143 -2.10 9.57 -18.19
N THR A 144 -3.16 8.85 -17.82
CA THR A 144 -3.41 8.42 -16.43
C THR A 144 -3.82 6.97 -16.41
N ILE A 145 -3.31 6.22 -15.43
CA ILE A 145 -3.75 4.85 -15.13
C ILE A 145 -4.50 4.86 -13.81
N ILE A 146 -5.67 4.25 -13.78
CA ILE A 146 -6.45 4.01 -12.56
C ILE A 146 -6.52 2.51 -12.35
N THR A 147 -6.19 2.03 -11.15
CA THR A 147 -6.32 0.64 -10.74
C THR A 147 -7.25 0.53 -9.54
N GLY A 148 -7.80 -0.66 -9.34
CA GLY A 148 -8.75 -0.95 -8.30
C GLY A 148 -10.18 -1.07 -8.83
N TYR A 149 -11.00 -1.76 -8.05
CA TYR A 149 -12.43 -1.95 -8.32
C TYR A 149 -13.18 -2.12 -7.00
N LEU A 150 -14.46 -1.72 -6.99
CA LEU A 150 -15.36 -1.90 -5.84
C LEU A 150 -16.26 -3.11 -6.00
N GLN A 151 -16.68 -3.40 -7.23
CA GLN A 151 -17.60 -4.49 -7.52
C GLN A 151 -16.87 -5.83 -7.47
N GLN A 152 -17.37 -6.77 -6.67
CA GLN A 152 -16.77 -8.09 -6.48
C GLN A 152 -17.03 -9.00 -7.67
N THR A 153 -18.26 -9.00 -8.19
CA THR A 153 -18.66 -9.80 -9.35
C THR A 153 -19.20 -8.92 -10.46
N ALA A 154 -19.41 -9.48 -11.65
CA ALA A 154 -20.04 -8.78 -12.75
C ALA A 154 -21.57 -8.70 -12.65
N GLU A 155 -22.16 -9.09 -11.50
CA GLU A 155 -23.61 -9.09 -11.28
C GLU A 155 -24.12 -7.70 -10.94
N MET A 156 -25.24 -7.32 -11.56
CA MET A 156 -26.00 -6.12 -11.23
C MET A 156 -27.48 -6.46 -11.16
N VAL A 157 -28.14 -6.12 -10.06
CA VAL A 157 -29.58 -6.27 -9.87
C VAL A 157 -30.27 -4.97 -10.19
N LEU A 158 -31.14 -4.97 -11.21
CA LEU A 158 -31.93 -3.80 -11.61
C LEU A 158 -33.38 -3.98 -11.13
N THR A 159 -33.89 -3.01 -10.41
CA THR A 159 -35.29 -2.96 -9.94
C THR A 159 -35.86 -1.57 -10.14
N ALA A 160 -37.16 -1.37 -9.87
CA ALA A 160 -37.78 -0.05 -9.88
C ALA A 160 -37.13 0.92 -8.85
N ASN A 161 -36.42 0.39 -7.85
CA ASN A 161 -35.72 1.16 -6.81
C ASN A 161 -34.27 1.52 -7.18
N GLY A 162 -33.81 1.17 -8.37
CA GLY A 162 -32.48 1.44 -8.88
C GLY A 162 -31.61 0.20 -9.12
N ALA A 163 -30.31 0.44 -9.27
CA ALA A 163 -29.29 -0.57 -9.48
C ALA A 163 -28.57 -0.92 -8.17
N LYS A 164 -28.29 -2.21 -7.95
CA LYS A 164 -27.46 -2.71 -6.85
C LYS A 164 -26.38 -3.62 -7.40
N THR A 165 -25.19 -3.49 -6.88
CA THR A 165 -24.06 -4.41 -7.15
C THR A 165 -23.53 -4.94 -5.83
N ASP A 166 -22.85 -6.07 -5.86
CA ASP A 166 -22.04 -6.53 -4.72
C ASP A 166 -20.75 -5.68 -4.63
N ILE A 167 -20.29 -5.46 -3.42
CA ILE A 167 -19.03 -4.74 -3.16
C ILE A 167 -18.05 -5.72 -2.52
N VAL A 168 -16.77 -5.61 -2.87
CA VAL A 168 -15.70 -6.37 -2.22
C VAL A 168 -15.80 -6.17 -0.71
N ASP A 169 -15.86 -7.27 0.03
CA ASP A 169 -16.11 -7.26 1.47
C ASP A 169 -14.82 -7.20 2.30
N HIS A 170 -13.73 -7.83 1.80
CA HIS A 170 -12.52 -8.02 2.60
C HIS A 170 -11.26 -8.13 1.72
N PHE A 171 -10.09 -7.87 2.31
CA PHE A 171 -8.80 -7.95 1.60
C PHE A 171 -8.50 -9.36 1.07
N LEU A 172 -8.90 -10.41 1.79
CA LEU A 172 -8.69 -11.78 1.32
C LEU A 172 -9.47 -12.07 0.04
N THR A 173 -10.69 -11.53 -0.08
CA THR A 173 -11.50 -11.62 -1.30
C THR A 173 -10.90 -10.76 -2.42
N ARG A 174 -10.44 -9.54 -2.07
CA ARG A 174 -9.88 -8.58 -3.05
C ARG A 174 -8.57 -9.06 -3.67
N PHE A 175 -7.71 -9.70 -2.91
CA PHE A 175 -6.35 -10.02 -3.31
C PHE A 175 -6.08 -11.53 -3.46
N VAL A 176 -7.10 -12.35 -3.69
CA VAL A 176 -6.93 -13.81 -3.88
C VAL A 176 -5.85 -14.12 -4.92
N ASP A 177 -5.96 -13.54 -6.11
CA ASP A 177 -5.00 -13.76 -7.18
C ASP A 177 -3.61 -13.21 -6.82
N GLY A 178 -3.56 -12.06 -6.15
CA GLY A 178 -2.32 -11.47 -5.68
C GLY A 178 -1.56 -12.38 -4.72
N TYR A 179 -2.23 -12.94 -3.72
CA TYR A 179 -1.62 -13.90 -2.77
C TYR A 179 -1.15 -15.18 -3.46
N LEU A 180 -1.95 -15.71 -4.38
CA LEU A 180 -1.56 -16.90 -5.14
C LEU A 180 -0.34 -16.63 -6.03
N ASP A 181 -0.30 -15.51 -6.72
CA ASP A 181 0.80 -15.16 -7.60
C ASP A 181 2.07 -14.79 -6.82
N GLU A 182 1.93 -14.18 -5.64
CA GLU A 182 3.04 -13.95 -4.72
C GLU A 182 3.71 -15.25 -4.31
N MET A 183 2.91 -16.25 -3.89
CA MET A 183 3.43 -17.56 -3.49
C MET A 183 4.03 -18.34 -4.68
N ARG A 184 3.39 -18.29 -5.85
CA ARG A 184 3.90 -18.92 -7.08
C ARG A 184 5.25 -18.31 -7.50
N ASP A 185 5.34 -16.98 -7.45
CA ASP A 185 6.58 -16.27 -7.80
C ASP A 185 7.71 -16.62 -6.82
N PHE A 186 7.41 -16.72 -5.53
CA PHE A 186 8.41 -17.11 -4.53
C PHE A 186 8.93 -18.54 -4.76
N VAL A 187 8.04 -19.50 -4.94
CA VAL A 187 8.42 -20.89 -5.24
C VAL A 187 9.24 -20.97 -6.52
N HIS A 188 8.79 -20.30 -7.60
CA HIS A 188 9.53 -20.26 -8.86
C HIS A 188 10.91 -19.64 -8.70
N THR A 189 11.02 -18.56 -7.95
CA THR A 189 12.28 -17.86 -7.65
C THR A 189 13.26 -18.77 -6.92
N LEU A 190 12.77 -19.55 -5.93
CA LEU A 190 13.62 -20.53 -5.22
C LEU A 190 14.10 -21.67 -6.13
N LEU A 191 13.19 -22.22 -6.94
CA LEU A 191 13.53 -23.31 -7.88
C LEU A 191 14.52 -22.87 -8.97
N ALA A 192 14.42 -21.60 -9.39
CA ALA A 192 15.31 -21.02 -10.41
C ALA A 192 16.63 -20.45 -9.84
N ASP A 193 16.84 -20.56 -8.52
CA ASP A 193 17.99 -19.99 -7.81
C ASP A 193 18.16 -18.47 -8.00
N GLN A 194 17.02 -17.72 -8.11
CA GLN A 194 17.01 -16.30 -8.33
C GLN A 194 16.75 -15.51 -7.03
N ALA A 195 17.01 -14.21 -7.03
CA ALA A 195 16.65 -13.33 -5.95
C ALA A 195 15.15 -12.98 -6.00
N PRO A 196 14.44 -12.90 -4.84
CA PRO A 196 13.06 -12.45 -4.78
C PRO A 196 12.89 -11.03 -5.37
N LYS A 197 11.76 -10.80 -6.08
CA LYS A 197 11.44 -9.50 -6.65
C LYS A 197 11.13 -8.44 -5.60
N VAL A 198 10.59 -8.86 -4.48
CA VAL A 198 10.26 -8.03 -3.32
C VAL A 198 11.09 -8.52 -2.15
N ASP A 199 12.22 -7.88 -1.94
CA ASP A 199 13.21 -8.32 -0.94
C ASP A 199 13.16 -7.50 0.36
N ALA A 200 14.06 -7.81 1.27
CA ALA A 200 14.18 -7.12 2.55
C ALA A 200 14.52 -5.62 2.41
N PHE A 201 15.09 -5.19 1.29
CA PHE A 201 15.32 -3.77 1.01
C PHE A 201 13.98 -3.05 0.79
N ASP A 202 13.08 -3.64 -0.02
CA ASP A 202 11.76 -3.06 -0.28
C ASP A 202 10.95 -2.92 1.01
N GLY A 203 10.90 -3.99 1.82
CA GLY A 203 10.23 -3.95 3.12
C GLY A 203 10.80 -2.88 4.04
N ARG A 204 12.13 -2.77 4.11
CA ARG A 204 12.80 -1.74 4.92
C ARG A 204 12.46 -0.32 4.46
N GLN A 205 12.40 -0.07 3.16
CA GLN A 205 12.07 1.27 2.64
C GLN A 205 10.60 1.63 2.93
N ALA A 206 9.68 0.68 2.78
CA ALA A 206 8.27 0.89 3.11
C ALA A 206 8.08 1.20 4.61
N VAL A 207 8.75 0.45 5.49
CA VAL A 207 8.75 0.70 6.94
C VAL A 207 9.41 2.04 7.30
N ALA A 208 10.46 2.46 6.59
CA ALA A 208 11.07 3.77 6.81
C ALA A 208 10.11 4.93 6.45
N ALA A 209 9.32 4.76 5.39
CA ALA A 209 8.27 5.71 5.04
C ALA A 209 7.15 5.73 6.10
N ALA A 210 6.71 4.55 6.60
CA ALA A 210 5.73 4.45 7.67
C ALA A 210 6.21 5.13 8.97
N ALA A 211 7.48 4.93 9.35
CA ALA A 211 8.07 5.60 10.51
C ALA A 211 8.16 7.14 10.33
N ALA A 212 8.42 7.61 9.11
CA ALA A 212 8.39 9.03 8.81
C ALA A 212 6.97 9.61 8.86
N ALA A 213 5.96 8.87 8.40
CA ALA A 213 4.56 9.26 8.49
C ALA A 213 4.10 9.37 9.95
N GLU A 214 4.44 8.39 10.79
CA GLU A 214 4.17 8.41 12.24
C GLU A 214 4.80 9.63 12.90
N ARG A 215 6.08 9.91 12.62
CA ARG A 215 6.76 11.10 13.14
C ARG A 215 6.12 12.38 12.64
N SER A 216 5.76 12.45 11.36
CA SER A 216 5.09 13.62 10.79
C SER A 216 3.76 13.92 11.46
N TYR A 217 2.95 12.89 11.67
CA TYR A 217 1.68 13.00 12.40
C TYR A 217 1.89 13.55 13.82
N ARG A 218 2.85 12.98 14.57
CA ARG A 218 3.13 13.41 15.97
C ARG A 218 3.75 14.80 16.07
N GLU A 219 4.62 15.16 15.12
CA GLU A 219 5.34 16.43 15.12
C GLU A 219 4.56 17.56 14.42
N GLY A 220 3.47 17.25 13.68
CA GLY A 220 2.66 18.22 12.95
C GLY A 220 3.40 18.94 11.81
N ARG A 221 4.41 18.30 11.21
CA ARG A 221 5.24 18.87 10.13
C ARG A 221 5.69 17.81 9.13
N ALA A 222 6.16 18.24 7.98
CA ALA A 222 6.81 17.36 7.02
C ALA A 222 8.10 16.75 7.60
N VAL A 223 8.32 15.46 7.33
CA VAL A 223 9.46 14.68 7.82
C VAL A 223 10.15 13.97 6.67
N ALA A 224 11.46 14.08 6.61
CA ALA A 224 12.29 13.36 5.66
C ALA A 224 12.32 11.86 5.97
N VAL A 225 12.18 11.03 4.92
CA VAL A 225 12.28 9.57 5.01
C VAL A 225 13.75 9.15 5.05
N GLN A 226 14.10 8.29 6.01
CA GLN A 226 15.46 7.77 6.14
C GLN A 226 15.71 6.62 5.15
N ASN A 227 15.80 6.95 3.89
CA ASN A 227 16.10 5.98 2.83
C ASN A 227 17.52 5.41 2.97
N ARG A 228 17.67 4.14 2.56
CA ARG A 228 18.98 3.56 2.27
C ARG A 228 19.14 3.41 0.76
N THR A 229 20.36 3.46 0.29
CA THR A 229 20.68 3.02 -1.08
C THR A 229 20.74 1.50 -1.13
N ARG A 230 20.24 0.91 -2.21
CA ARG A 230 20.43 -0.51 -2.46
C ARG A 230 21.93 -0.75 -2.62
N GLY A 231 22.54 -1.54 -1.75
CA GLY A 231 23.95 -1.92 -1.86
C GLY A 231 24.22 -2.61 -3.22
N LYS A 232 25.40 -2.30 -3.76
CA LYS A 232 25.87 -2.99 -4.97
C LYS A 232 26.27 -4.43 -4.66
#